data_42e736a0b26a0eab31dd3627062c1c82
#
_entry.id   42e736a0b26a0eab31dd3627062c1c82
#
_cell.length_a   1.000
_cell.length_b   1.000
_cell.length_c   1.000
_cell.angle_alpha   90.00
_cell.angle_beta   90.00
_cell.angle_gamma   90.00
#
_symmetry.space_group_name_H-M   'P 1'
#
loop_
_entity.id
_entity.type
_entity.pdbx_description
1 polymer ?
#
loop_
_entity_poly.entity_id
_entity_poly.type
_entity_poly.pdbx_seq_one_letter_code
_entity_poly.pdbx_strand_id
1 'polypeptide(L)'
;MGFKNKLVIGYIGSFVDYEGLDILLEACALLKENHGDAFKLLLVGDGDVMQQLRRTVRFLQLEEHVVFTGRVSHDEVQRYYSLIDIAPLPRKGLRVCELVSPLKPFEAMASGKVLITSSVQALAEIVDYGKTGLVFEKDNANDLAAKLELVLTDTELRKKIGKNANKWVLENHSWDVISKRVTDIYDKILEENK
;
A
#
# COMPACT_ATOMS: atom_id res chain seq x y z
N MET A 1 2.26 -8.95 19.21
CA MET A 1 1.95 -9.22 17.80
C MET A 1 3.02 -10.07 17.05
N GLY A 2 4.11 -10.49 17.65
CA GLY A 2 5.07 -11.46 17.07
C GLY A 2 5.86 -10.98 15.83
N PHE A 3 6.05 -9.67 15.66
CA PHE A 3 6.77 -9.09 14.51
C PHE A 3 8.30 -9.03 14.66
N LYS A 4 8.82 -9.48 15.80
CA LYS A 4 10.27 -9.39 16.09
C LYS A 4 11.08 -10.14 15.02
N ASN A 5 12.01 -9.45 14.37
CA ASN A 5 12.88 -9.97 13.31
C ASN A 5 12.15 -10.45 12.02
N LYS A 6 10.94 -9.96 11.77
CA LYS A 6 10.19 -10.28 10.55
C LYS A 6 9.84 -8.99 9.82
N LEU A 7 9.83 -9.01 8.49
CA LEU A 7 9.33 -7.91 7.70
C LEU A 7 7.79 -7.88 7.76
N VAL A 8 7.24 -6.69 7.87
CA VAL A 8 5.80 -6.50 7.96
C VAL A 8 5.27 -5.94 6.64
N ILE A 9 4.53 -6.78 5.93
CA ILE A 9 3.67 -6.36 4.82
C ILE A 9 2.40 -5.83 5.46
N GLY A 10 1.93 -4.64 5.10
CA GLY A 10 0.79 -4.05 5.78
C GLY A 10 -0.18 -3.33 4.86
N TYR A 11 -1.47 -3.50 5.12
CA TYR A 11 -2.54 -2.75 4.51
C TYR A 11 -3.37 -2.06 5.59
N ILE A 12 -3.70 -0.78 5.38
CA ILE A 12 -4.54 0.01 6.27
C ILE A 12 -5.70 0.59 5.47
N GLY A 13 -6.94 0.28 5.86
CA GLY A 13 -8.13 0.81 5.21
C GLY A 13 -9.37 -0.06 5.33
N SER A 14 -10.41 0.27 4.56
CA SER A 14 -11.64 -0.50 4.51
C SER A 14 -11.43 -1.80 3.71
N PHE A 15 -12.00 -2.90 4.20
CA PHE A 15 -11.93 -4.20 3.55
C PHE A 15 -13.14 -4.37 2.64
N VAL A 16 -13.00 -3.86 1.41
CA VAL A 16 -13.99 -3.94 0.33
C VAL A 16 -13.42 -4.71 -0.85
N ASP A 17 -14.26 -5.33 -1.63
CA ASP A 17 -13.85 -6.28 -2.69
C ASP A 17 -12.83 -5.67 -3.66
N TYR A 18 -13.07 -4.46 -4.12
CA TYR A 18 -12.22 -3.81 -5.11
C TYR A 18 -10.81 -3.44 -4.62
N GLU A 19 -10.55 -3.45 -3.31
CA GLU A 19 -9.19 -3.22 -2.76
C GLU A 19 -8.26 -4.43 -2.94
N GLY A 20 -8.80 -5.61 -3.35
CA GLY A 20 -8.01 -6.76 -3.81
C GLY A 20 -7.21 -7.47 -2.71
N LEU A 21 -7.68 -7.45 -1.46
CA LEU A 21 -7.00 -8.11 -0.35
C LEU A 21 -6.96 -9.64 -0.49
N ASP A 22 -7.85 -10.23 -1.26
CA ASP A 22 -7.80 -11.62 -1.68
C ASP A 22 -6.55 -11.91 -2.54
N ILE A 23 -6.24 -11.06 -3.52
CA ILE A 23 -5.01 -11.15 -4.34
C ILE A 23 -3.75 -11.04 -3.45
N LEU A 24 -3.79 -10.16 -2.44
CA LEU A 24 -2.68 -10.04 -1.49
C LEU A 24 -2.49 -11.31 -0.66
N LEU A 25 -3.57 -11.95 -0.22
CA LEU A 25 -3.49 -13.22 0.51
C LEU A 25 -2.90 -14.33 -0.36
N GLU A 26 -3.33 -14.44 -1.61
CA GLU A 26 -2.77 -15.40 -2.58
C GLU A 26 -1.28 -15.15 -2.81
N ALA A 27 -0.87 -13.89 -3.02
CA ALA A 27 0.54 -13.53 -3.16
C ALA A 27 1.36 -13.86 -1.90
N CYS A 28 0.80 -13.66 -0.70
CA CYS A 28 1.45 -14.04 0.56
C CYS A 28 1.56 -15.56 0.73
N ALA A 29 0.62 -16.34 0.21
CA ALA A 29 0.72 -17.80 0.22
C ALA A 29 1.90 -18.28 -0.64
N LEU A 30 2.05 -17.73 -1.86
CA LEU A 30 3.20 -18.01 -2.73
C LEU A 30 4.53 -17.58 -2.08
N LEU A 31 4.54 -16.40 -1.45
CA LEU A 31 5.73 -15.91 -0.75
C LEU A 31 6.14 -16.81 0.42
N LYS A 32 5.16 -17.36 1.16
CA LYS A 32 5.39 -18.29 2.26
C LYS A 32 6.06 -19.58 1.80
N GLU A 33 5.71 -20.11 0.63
CA GLU A 33 6.34 -21.34 0.09
C GLU A 33 7.85 -21.17 -0.06
N ASN A 34 8.32 -19.99 -0.48
CA ASN A 34 9.73 -19.71 -0.73
C ASN A 34 10.49 -19.17 0.50
N HIS A 35 9.81 -18.43 1.37
CA HIS A 35 10.45 -17.63 2.43
C HIS A 35 9.98 -18.00 3.85
N GLY A 36 9.09 -18.98 3.99
CA GLY A 36 8.61 -19.44 5.28
C GLY A 36 8.17 -18.30 6.18
N ASP A 37 8.76 -18.22 7.34
CA ASP A 37 8.40 -17.26 8.41
C ASP A 37 9.09 -15.88 8.31
N ALA A 38 9.71 -15.52 7.19
CA ALA A 38 10.46 -14.27 7.04
C ALA A 38 9.59 -13.00 7.15
N PHE A 39 8.27 -13.11 7.00
CA PHE A 39 7.36 -11.98 7.00
C PHE A 39 6.10 -12.20 7.85
N LYS A 40 5.37 -11.13 8.10
CA LYS A 40 4.00 -11.11 8.60
C LYS A 40 3.16 -10.17 7.75
N LEU A 41 1.88 -10.49 7.61
CA LEU A 41 0.88 -9.62 6.98
C LEU A 41 0.01 -8.97 8.06
N LEU A 42 0.01 -7.66 8.12
CA LEU A 42 -0.78 -6.85 9.04
C LEU A 42 -1.93 -6.20 8.27
N LEU A 43 -3.15 -6.60 8.57
CA LEU A 43 -4.38 -6.05 7.99
C LEU A 43 -5.09 -5.19 9.03
N VAL A 44 -5.01 -3.87 8.85
CA VAL A 44 -5.58 -2.86 9.77
C VAL A 44 -6.84 -2.29 9.17
N GLY A 45 -7.98 -2.56 9.79
CA GLY A 45 -9.27 -2.12 9.31
C GLY A 45 -10.34 -3.18 9.42
N ASP A 46 -11.46 -2.90 8.77
CA ASP A 46 -12.65 -3.75 8.74
C ASP A 46 -13.47 -3.46 7.48
N GLY A 47 -14.43 -4.30 7.15
CA GLY A 47 -15.35 -4.10 6.04
C GLY A 47 -16.07 -5.36 5.58
N ASP A 48 -16.82 -5.22 4.50
CA ASP A 48 -17.79 -6.22 4.04
C ASP A 48 -17.14 -7.58 3.73
N VAL A 49 -15.88 -7.58 3.28
CA VAL A 49 -15.18 -8.82 2.93
C VAL A 49 -14.37 -9.45 4.06
N MET A 50 -14.40 -8.88 5.28
CA MET A 50 -13.62 -9.38 6.44
C MET A 50 -13.81 -10.89 6.67
N GLN A 51 -15.04 -11.37 6.65
CA GLN A 51 -15.32 -12.79 6.91
C GLN A 51 -14.81 -13.70 5.79
N GLN A 52 -14.88 -13.22 4.55
CA GLN A 52 -14.30 -13.91 3.41
C GLN A 52 -12.78 -13.99 3.53
N LEU A 53 -12.10 -12.89 3.83
CA LEU A 53 -10.65 -12.85 4.04
C LEU A 53 -10.20 -13.82 5.13
N ARG A 54 -10.92 -13.89 6.26
CA ARG A 54 -10.62 -14.86 7.32
C ARG A 54 -10.77 -16.33 6.87
N ARG A 55 -11.74 -16.63 5.99
CA ARG A 55 -11.88 -17.98 5.40
C ARG A 55 -10.71 -18.26 4.44
N THR A 56 -10.35 -17.31 3.61
CA THR A 56 -9.22 -17.41 2.68
C THR A 56 -7.90 -17.63 3.43
N VAL A 57 -7.66 -16.91 4.54
CA VAL A 57 -6.49 -17.12 5.41
C VAL A 57 -6.39 -18.56 5.89
N ARG A 58 -7.50 -19.16 6.35
CA ARG A 58 -7.51 -20.58 6.78
C ARG A 58 -7.29 -21.53 5.61
N PHE A 59 -7.96 -21.30 4.49
CA PHE A 59 -7.82 -22.12 3.29
C PHE A 59 -6.37 -22.14 2.77
N LEU A 60 -5.68 -20.98 2.79
CA LEU A 60 -4.28 -20.82 2.40
C LEU A 60 -3.29 -21.16 3.52
N GLN A 61 -3.78 -21.59 4.70
CA GLN A 61 -2.94 -21.92 5.86
C GLN A 61 -2.02 -20.76 6.29
N LEU A 62 -2.55 -19.52 6.29
CA LEU A 62 -1.81 -18.29 6.62
C LEU A 62 -2.07 -17.79 8.05
N GLU A 63 -2.72 -18.58 8.93
CA GLU A 63 -3.11 -18.13 10.27
C GLU A 63 -1.95 -17.60 11.11
N GLU A 64 -0.79 -18.22 10.99
CA GLU A 64 0.43 -17.80 11.67
C GLU A 64 1.07 -16.55 11.05
N HIS A 65 0.72 -16.20 9.80
CA HIS A 65 1.30 -15.07 9.08
C HIS A 65 0.44 -13.80 9.14
N VAL A 66 -0.88 -13.93 9.25
CA VAL A 66 -1.82 -12.82 9.10
C VAL A 66 -2.36 -12.36 10.45
N VAL A 67 -2.26 -11.06 10.70
CA VAL A 67 -2.84 -10.39 11.86
C VAL A 67 -3.91 -9.41 11.41
N PHE A 68 -5.12 -9.59 11.88
CA PHE A 68 -6.24 -8.66 11.72
C PHE A 68 -6.39 -7.83 12.99
N THR A 69 -6.33 -6.51 12.89
CA THR A 69 -6.54 -5.64 14.07
C THR A 69 -8.01 -5.29 14.30
N GLY A 70 -8.84 -5.37 13.25
CA GLY A 70 -10.13 -4.69 13.22
C GLY A 70 -9.98 -3.19 13.01
N ARG A 71 -11.08 -2.45 13.16
CA ARG A 71 -11.11 -0.99 13.02
C ARG A 71 -10.28 -0.32 14.12
N VAL A 72 -9.46 0.64 13.74
CA VAL A 72 -8.64 1.46 14.64
C VAL A 72 -9.05 2.93 14.51
N SER A 73 -8.75 3.74 15.51
CA SER A 73 -8.97 5.19 15.44
C SER A 73 -7.99 5.84 14.47
N HIS A 74 -8.37 7.00 13.91
CA HIS A 74 -7.50 7.75 13.00
C HIS A 74 -6.15 8.11 13.65
N ASP A 75 -6.19 8.47 14.93
CA ASP A 75 -4.98 8.85 15.69
C ASP A 75 -3.99 7.69 15.89
N GLU A 76 -4.46 6.45 15.78
CA GLU A 76 -3.62 5.26 15.88
C GLU A 76 -2.97 4.85 14.56
N VAL A 77 -3.48 5.31 13.42
CA VAL A 77 -3.02 4.91 12.07
C VAL A 77 -1.51 5.06 11.92
N GLN A 78 -0.93 6.16 12.40
CA GLN A 78 0.52 6.41 12.34
C GLN A 78 1.34 5.36 13.10
N ARG A 79 0.82 4.84 14.22
CA ARG A 79 1.47 3.77 14.99
C ARG A 79 1.50 2.46 14.18
N TYR A 80 0.43 2.17 13.43
CA TYR A 80 0.42 1.00 12.55
C TYR A 80 1.34 1.18 11.35
N TYR A 81 1.39 2.36 10.73
CA TYR A 81 2.39 2.63 9.69
C TYR A 81 3.82 2.43 10.20
N SER A 82 4.13 2.77 11.46
CA SER A 82 5.48 2.56 12.02
C SER A 82 5.90 1.09 12.07
N LEU A 83 4.94 0.15 12.12
CA LEU A 83 5.19 -1.29 12.13
C LEU A 83 5.38 -1.88 10.73
N ILE A 84 4.90 -1.19 9.68
CA ILE A 84 4.89 -1.68 8.30
C ILE A 84 6.24 -1.38 7.65
N ASP A 85 6.75 -2.30 6.84
CA ASP A 85 7.91 -2.12 5.97
C ASP A 85 7.47 -1.94 4.51
N ILE A 86 6.49 -2.72 4.07
CA ILE A 86 5.99 -2.80 2.69
C ILE A 86 4.48 -2.57 2.70
N ALA A 87 4.00 -1.61 1.92
CA ALA A 87 2.59 -1.23 1.82
C ALA A 87 2.01 -1.57 0.43
N PRO A 88 1.44 -2.77 0.24
CA PRO A 88 0.77 -3.12 -1.01
C PRO A 88 -0.62 -2.49 -1.10
N LEU A 89 -0.98 -2.02 -2.29
CA LEU A 89 -2.31 -1.56 -2.67
C LEU A 89 -2.80 -2.37 -3.89
N PRO A 90 -3.37 -3.57 -3.66
CA PRO A 90 -3.62 -4.55 -4.71
C PRO A 90 -4.98 -4.36 -5.41
N ARG A 91 -5.40 -3.12 -5.66
CA ARG A 91 -6.69 -2.81 -6.28
C ARG A 91 -6.94 -3.61 -7.54
N LYS A 92 -8.16 -4.15 -7.66
CA LYS A 92 -8.61 -4.93 -8.82
C LYS A 92 -8.78 -4.06 -10.05
N GLY A 93 -8.71 -4.67 -11.24
CA GLY A 93 -8.91 -4.03 -12.54
C GLY A 93 -10.36 -3.61 -12.80
N LEU A 94 -10.99 -2.95 -11.85
CA LEU A 94 -12.36 -2.44 -11.97
C LEU A 94 -12.37 -0.96 -12.35
N ARG A 95 -13.38 -0.53 -13.10
CA ARG A 95 -13.50 0.84 -13.59
C ARG A 95 -13.38 1.90 -12.49
N VAL A 96 -13.94 1.66 -11.33
CA VAL A 96 -13.80 2.57 -10.18
C VAL A 96 -12.35 2.73 -9.74
N CYS A 97 -11.55 1.66 -9.78
CA CYS A 97 -10.14 1.68 -9.42
C CYS A 97 -9.26 2.36 -10.47
N GLU A 98 -9.67 2.32 -11.73
CA GLU A 98 -8.98 3.03 -12.82
C GLU A 98 -9.16 4.54 -12.74
N LEU A 99 -10.30 5.02 -12.23
CA LEU A 99 -10.68 6.43 -12.28
C LEU A 99 -10.48 7.19 -10.96
N VAL A 100 -10.48 6.49 -9.82
CA VAL A 100 -10.46 7.12 -8.49
C VAL A 100 -9.12 6.93 -7.81
N SER A 101 -8.37 8.03 -7.70
CA SER A 101 -7.10 8.05 -6.96
C SER A 101 -7.36 8.08 -5.45
N PRO A 102 -6.83 7.12 -4.67
CA PRO A 102 -6.95 7.10 -3.22
C PRO A 102 -5.86 7.93 -2.54
N LEU A 103 -6.03 8.27 -1.26
CA LEU A 103 -5.01 8.92 -0.44
C LEU A 103 -3.97 7.95 0.13
N LYS A 104 -4.29 6.66 0.25
CA LYS A 104 -3.43 5.63 0.83
C LYS A 104 -1.98 5.58 0.27
N PRO A 105 -1.74 5.74 -1.06
CA PRO A 105 -0.37 5.76 -1.59
C PRO A 105 0.47 6.87 -0.95
N PHE A 106 -0.10 8.07 -0.85
CA PHE A 106 0.60 9.24 -0.30
C PHE A 106 0.88 9.08 1.20
N GLU A 107 -0.03 8.48 1.96
CA GLU A 107 0.16 8.17 3.38
C GLU A 107 1.29 7.15 3.58
N ALA A 108 1.32 6.09 2.78
CA ALA A 108 2.38 5.08 2.81
C ALA A 108 3.75 5.68 2.44
N MET A 109 3.80 6.48 1.37
CA MET A 109 5.01 7.18 0.95
C MET A 109 5.48 8.18 2.01
N ALA A 110 4.58 8.99 2.60
CA ALA A 110 4.91 9.94 3.66
C ALA A 110 5.45 9.24 4.91
N SER A 111 5.02 8.01 5.16
CA SER A 111 5.54 7.17 6.23
C SER A 111 6.84 6.43 5.87
N GLY A 112 7.42 6.69 4.68
CA GLY A 112 8.66 6.08 4.21
C GLY A 112 8.56 4.59 3.89
N LYS A 113 7.34 4.09 3.60
CA LYS A 113 7.12 2.66 3.30
C LYS A 113 7.35 2.37 1.83
N VAL A 114 7.76 1.13 1.53
CA VAL A 114 7.83 0.68 0.14
C VAL A 114 6.42 0.45 -0.37
N LEU A 115 6.00 1.29 -1.31
CA LEU A 115 4.71 1.18 -1.96
C LEU A 115 4.78 0.17 -3.10
N ILE A 116 3.84 -0.78 -3.13
CA ILE A 116 3.62 -1.69 -4.27
C ILE A 116 2.17 -1.55 -4.70
N THR A 117 1.92 -1.09 -5.92
CA THR A 117 0.56 -0.87 -6.43
C THR A 117 0.22 -1.83 -7.57
N SER A 118 -1.06 -2.13 -7.73
CA SER A 118 -1.52 -2.71 -8.99
C SER A 118 -1.40 -1.71 -10.14
N SER A 119 -1.38 -2.20 -11.38
CA SER A 119 -1.30 -1.40 -12.61
C SER A 119 -2.61 -0.72 -13.01
N VAL A 120 -3.57 -0.53 -12.08
CA VAL A 120 -4.72 0.34 -12.32
C VAL A 120 -4.23 1.78 -12.51
N GLN A 121 -4.77 2.49 -13.51
CA GLN A 121 -4.24 3.76 -13.98
C GLN A 121 -4.07 4.77 -12.84
N ALA A 122 -5.09 4.95 -12.00
CA ALA A 122 -5.07 5.92 -10.89
C ALA A 122 -4.00 5.64 -9.81
N LEU A 123 -3.42 4.44 -9.76
CA LEU A 123 -2.30 4.10 -8.87
C LEU A 123 -0.96 4.11 -9.62
N ALA A 124 -0.93 3.60 -10.85
CA ALA A 124 0.29 3.53 -11.64
C ALA A 124 0.87 4.93 -11.94
N GLU A 125 0.01 5.94 -12.13
CA GLU A 125 0.42 7.34 -12.37
C GLU A 125 1.11 7.99 -11.16
N ILE A 126 0.90 7.47 -9.95
CA ILE A 126 1.52 8.00 -8.72
C ILE A 126 2.96 7.51 -8.55
N VAL A 127 3.29 6.36 -9.15
CA VAL A 127 4.55 5.64 -8.90
C VAL A 127 5.54 5.82 -10.03
N ASP A 128 6.72 6.37 -9.75
CA ASP A 128 7.90 6.25 -10.62
C ASP A 128 8.53 4.88 -10.36
N TYR A 129 8.28 3.92 -11.26
CA TYR A 129 8.66 2.51 -11.12
C TYR A 129 10.14 2.31 -10.78
N GLY A 130 10.40 1.56 -9.73
CA GLY A 130 11.76 1.28 -9.24
C GLY A 130 12.43 2.44 -8.49
N LYS A 131 11.80 3.64 -8.47
CA LYS A 131 12.33 4.80 -7.74
C LYS A 131 11.50 5.13 -6.50
N THR A 132 10.18 5.33 -6.65
CA THR A 132 9.28 5.69 -5.56
C THR A 132 8.32 4.58 -5.17
N GLY A 133 8.30 3.47 -5.91
CA GLY A 133 7.50 2.29 -5.65
C GLY A 133 7.67 1.24 -6.74
N LEU A 134 6.92 0.16 -6.60
CA LEU A 134 6.81 -0.89 -7.59
C LEU A 134 5.37 -0.99 -8.09
N VAL A 135 5.22 -1.46 -9.32
CA VAL A 135 3.91 -1.72 -9.93
C VAL A 135 3.86 -3.19 -10.34
N PHE A 136 2.78 -3.87 -10.01
CA PHE A 136 2.50 -5.23 -10.47
C PHE A 136 1.27 -5.24 -11.38
N GLU A 137 1.16 -6.25 -12.23
CA GLU A 137 0.01 -6.42 -13.11
C GLU A 137 -1.26 -6.64 -12.29
N LYS A 138 -2.27 -5.79 -12.49
CA LYS A 138 -3.55 -5.90 -11.79
C LYS A 138 -4.16 -7.30 -11.94
N ASP A 139 -4.83 -7.77 -10.89
CA ASP A 139 -5.46 -9.08 -10.78
C ASP A 139 -4.47 -10.28 -10.91
N ASN A 140 -3.15 -10.03 -10.74
CA ASN A 140 -2.09 -11.04 -10.85
C ASN A 140 -1.34 -11.24 -9.53
N ALA A 141 -1.73 -12.26 -8.76
CA ALA A 141 -1.12 -12.60 -7.48
C ALA A 141 0.35 -13.07 -7.62
N ASN A 142 0.71 -13.72 -8.74
CA ASN A 142 2.09 -14.16 -8.99
C ASN A 142 3.02 -12.97 -9.20
N ASP A 143 2.61 -11.95 -9.96
CA ASP A 143 3.43 -10.77 -10.16
C ASP A 143 3.53 -9.94 -8.87
N LEU A 144 2.45 -9.83 -8.07
CA LEU A 144 2.51 -9.23 -6.74
C LEU A 144 3.49 -9.98 -5.83
N ALA A 145 3.46 -11.31 -5.80
CA ALA A 145 4.40 -12.13 -5.03
C ALA A 145 5.85 -11.86 -5.44
N ALA A 146 6.14 -11.79 -6.75
CA ALA A 146 7.47 -11.47 -7.26
C ALA A 146 7.95 -10.07 -6.82
N LYS A 147 7.07 -9.05 -6.83
CA LYS A 147 7.42 -7.70 -6.33
C LYS A 147 7.64 -7.68 -4.81
N LEU A 148 6.83 -8.43 -4.05
CA LEU A 148 7.03 -8.59 -2.61
C LEU A 148 8.36 -9.29 -2.30
N GLU A 149 8.68 -10.38 -3.00
CA GLU A 149 9.93 -11.11 -2.86
C GLU A 149 11.16 -10.23 -3.13
N LEU A 150 11.12 -9.43 -4.20
CA LEU A 150 12.19 -8.50 -4.56
C LEU A 150 12.55 -7.56 -3.39
N VAL A 151 11.56 -6.95 -2.75
CA VAL A 151 11.82 -6.02 -1.63
C VAL A 151 11.93 -6.71 -0.27
N LEU A 152 11.49 -7.97 -0.15
CA LEU A 152 11.71 -8.79 1.03
C LEU A 152 13.20 -9.15 1.13
N THR A 153 13.82 -9.53 0.02
CA THR A 153 15.19 -10.05 -0.03
C THR A 153 16.25 -8.95 -0.18
N ASP A 154 15.94 -7.85 -0.89
CA ASP A 154 16.87 -6.75 -1.10
C ASP A 154 16.60 -5.57 -0.12
N THR A 155 17.34 -5.56 0.98
CA THR A 155 17.24 -4.52 2.01
C THR A 155 17.65 -3.14 1.52
N GLU A 156 18.66 -3.05 0.65
CA GLU A 156 19.13 -1.75 0.13
C GLU A 156 18.14 -1.15 -0.86
N LEU A 157 17.58 -1.97 -1.74
CA LEU A 157 16.51 -1.55 -2.64
C LEU A 157 15.29 -1.06 -1.83
N ARG A 158 14.88 -1.80 -0.80
CA ARG A 158 13.76 -1.44 0.07
C ARG A 158 13.95 -0.09 0.73
N LYS A 159 15.14 0.15 1.34
CA LYS A 159 15.48 1.44 1.95
C LYS A 159 15.50 2.58 0.94
N LYS A 160 16.10 2.33 -0.24
CA LYS A 160 16.21 3.32 -1.31
C LYS A 160 14.83 3.75 -1.81
N ILE A 161 13.94 2.80 -2.12
CA ILE A 161 12.58 3.10 -2.60
C ILE A 161 11.80 3.88 -1.53
N GLY A 162 11.78 3.40 -0.28
CA GLY A 162 11.05 4.08 0.80
C GLY A 162 11.54 5.52 1.04
N LYS A 163 12.86 5.75 1.03
CA LYS A 163 13.45 7.09 1.16
C LYS A 163 13.07 8.00 -0.01
N ASN A 164 13.14 7.50 -1.24
CA ASN A 164 12.77 8.27 -2.43
C ASN A 164 11.28 8.60 -2.45
N ALA A 165 10.43 7.64 -2.08
CA ALA A 165 8.97 7.83 -1.98
C ALA A 165 8.63 8.93 -0.97
N ASN A 166 9.24 8.87 0.22
CA ASN A 166 9.03 9.89 1.27
C ASN A 166 9.46 11.27 0.80
N LYS A 167 10.65 11.40 0.23
CA LYS A 167 11.14 12.67 -0.32
C LYS A 167 10.19 13.22 -1.38
N TRP A 168 9.81 12.38 -2.34
CA TRP A 168 8.96 12.78 -3.46
C TRP A 168 7.59 13.27 -3.00
N VAL A 169 6.92 12.55 -2.08
CA VAL A 169 5.59 12.94 -1.60
C VAL A 169 5.62 14.23 -0.80
N LEU A 170 6.64 14.45 0.03
CA LEU A 170 6.77 15.68 0.80
C LEU A 170 7.02 16.90 -0.10
N GLU A 171 7.81 16.74 -1.16
CA GLU A 171 8.13 17.80 -2.11
C GLU A 171 6.99 18.12 -3.09
N ASN A 172 6.08 17.16 -3.35
CA ASN A 172 5.09 17.31 -4.43
C ASN A 172 3.63 17.25 -3.96
N HIS A 173 3.34 16.58 -2.84
CA HIS A 173 1.97 16.27 -2.40
C HIS A 173 1.72 16.54 -0.91
N SER A 174 2.60 17.29 -0.22
CA SER A 174 2.26 17.80 1.12
C SER A 174 1.13 18.82 1.03
N TRP A 175 0.35 18.94 2.08
CA TRP A 175 -0.74 19.92 2.14
C TRP A 175 -0.26 21.35 1.93
N ASP A 176 0.94 21.70 2.40
CA ASP A 176 1.55 23.01 2.19
C ASP A 176 1.82 23.28 0.70
N VAL A 177 2.34 22.29 -0.04
CA VAL A 177 2.59 22.41 -1.48
C VAL A 177 1.28 22.50 -2.26
N ILE A 178 0.29 21.67 -1.91
CA ILE A 178 -1.00 21.64 -2.60
C ILE A 178 -1.77 22.95 -2.35
N SER A 179 -1.86 23.42 -1.08
CA SER A 179 -2.56 24.66 -0.74
C SER A 179 -1.95 25.86 -1.44
N LYS A 180 -0.61 25.93 -1.50
CA LYS A 180 0.06 27.01 -2.24
C LYS A 180 -0.29 27.00 -3.72
N ARG A 181 -0.25 25.82 -4.39
CA ARG A 181 -0.66 25.72 -5.80
C ARG A 181 -2.10 26.18 -6.04
N VAL A 182 -3.00 25.82 -5.13
CA VAL A 182 -4.41 26.25 -5.21
C VAL A 182 -4.52 27.77 -5.07
N THR A 183 -3.83 28.37 -4.10
CA THR A 183 -3.80 29.84 -3.91
C THR A 183 -3.26 30.54 -5.14
N ASP A 184 -2.14 30.08 -5.70
CA ASP A 184 -1.52 30.64 -6.92
C ASP A 184 -2.49 30.63 -8.12
N ILE A 185 -3.35 29.59 -8.24
CA ILE A 185 -4.38 29.50 -9.28
C ILE A 185 -5.48 30.54 -9.05
N TYR A 186 -5.97 30.67 -7.81
CA TYR A 186 -6.99 31.67 -7.49
C TYR A 186 -6.50 33.11 -7.75
N ASP A 187 -5.27 33.42 -7.36
CA ASP A 187 -4.68 34.75 -7.58
C ASP A 187 -4.61 35.08 -9.07
N LYS A 188 -4.18 34.14 -9.93
CA LYS A 188 -4.18 34.33 -11.39
C LYS A 188 -5.56 34.61 -11.96
N ILE A 189 -6.59 33.83 -11.54
CA ILE A 189 -7.97 34.03 -12.01
C ILE A 189 -8.49 35.41 -11.60
N LEU A 190 -8.16 35.86 -10.39
CA LEU A 190 -8.57 37.18 -9.90
C LEU A 190 -7.86 38.34 -10.61
N GLU A 191 -6.61 38.12 -11.07
CA GLU A 191 -5.86 39.10 -11.86
C GLU A 191 -6.41 39.24 -13.29
N GLU A 192 -6.76 38.10 -13.94
CA GLU A 192 -7.31 38.06 -15.29
C GLU A 192 -8.73 38.66 -15.42
N ASN A 193 -9.46 38.79 -14.31
CA ASN A 193 -10.84 39.33 -14.26
C ASN A 193 -10.90 40.78 -13.74
N LYS A 194 -9.75 41.47 -13.63
CA LYS A 194 -9.68 42.93 -13.33
C LYS A 194 -9.49 43.74 -14.61
#